data_fbb2fb49896363865add5578d6b70361
#
_entry.id   fbb2fb49896363865add5578d6b70361
#
_cell.length_a   1.000
_cell.length_b   1.000
_cell.length_c   1.000
_cell.angle_alpha   90.00
_cell.angle_beta   90.00
_cell.angle_gamma   90.00
#
_symmetry.space_group_name_H-M   'P 1'
#
loop_
_entity.id
_entity.type
_entity.pdbx_description
1 polymer ?
#
loop_
_entity_poly.entity_id
_entity_poly.type
_entity_poly.pdbx_seq_one_letter_code
_entity_poly.pdbx_strand_id
1 'polypeptide(L)'
;MSTQNLNTAQTDDHGLDNWRELHIDQQPTWSEHEDFASTIAELNSVPPLVFAGEVDAMRQALGEVAEGRAFLLQGGDCAETFAGATADKISGRVKTILQMSAVLTYGASMPVVKMGRMAGQFSKPRSADMETRGDVTLPSFRGETVNGFDFTPEARVHDPKRMLRGYHTSASTLNLVRAFTKGGFADLRAVHQWNRGFTSNPAHERYEKTANEIGRALKFMEACGVNFEALKTTDMYVGHEALVMDYERALTRIDSRTQLPYDTSAHFLWIGERTRGIDDAHVDFLSKVRNPIGVKLGPTTTTEDALALIDKLDPNREPGRLTFITRMGAKNIREKLPSIVEGVQAEGAKVVWVTDPMHGNTISVPSGYKTRRFDDVLDEVRGFFEVHEALGSFPGGIHVEMTGDDVTECLGGSDAIDEAALADRYESLCDPRLNHSQSLEIAFLVSEYLKNRGSRG
;
A
#
# COMPACT_ATOMS: atom_id res chain seq x y z
N MET A 1 47.95 34.69 7.88
CA MET A 1 46.61 34.33 8.39
C MET A 1 46.24 33.01 7.81
N SER A 2 46.20 32.01 8.66
CA SER A 2 46.07 30.60 8.32
C SER A 2 44.61 30.28 7.94
N THR A 3 44.36 29.82 6.72
CA THR A 3 43.09 29.25 6.31
C THR A 3 42.97 27.88 6.96
N GLN A 4 42.12 27.79 7.98
CA GLN A 4 41.69 26.52 8.54
C GLN A 4 40.94 25.71 7.49
N ASN A 5 41.53 24.59 7.10
CA ASN A 5 40.81 23.51 6.42
C ASN A 5 39.66 23.06 7.31
N LEU A 6 38.45 23.36 6.91
CA LEU A 6 37.27 22.68 7.41
C LEU A 6 37.34 21.22 6.95
N ASN A 7 37.76 20.37 7.89
CA ASN A 7 37.61 18.93 7.77
C ASN A 7 36.15 18.62 7.42
N THR A 8 35.89 18.27 6.18
CA THR A 8 34.70 17.52 5.82
C THR A 8 34.82 16.18 6.52
N ALA A 9 34.16 16.05 7.68
CA ALA A 9 33.87 14.75 8.23
C ALA A 9 33.29 13.91 7.10
N GLN A 10 33.90 12.79 6.73
CA GLN A 10 33.28 11.75 5.93
C GLN A 10 32.04 11.36 6.70
N THR A 11 30.90 11.87 6.25
CA THR A 11 29.61 11.36 6.70
C THR A 11 29.58 9.93 6.22
N ASP A 12 29.51 8.99 7.16
CA ASP A 12 29.21 7.60 6.87
C ASP A 12 27.89 7.59 6.09
N ASP A 13 27.94 7.29 4.81
CA ASP A 13 26.77 7.33 3.94
C ASP A 13 25.89 6.09 4.13
N HIS A 14 26.21 5.22 5.11
CA HIS A 14 25.53 3.96 5.41
C HIS A 14 25.49 3.00 4.21
N GLY A 15 26.32 3.22 3.18
CA GLY A 15 26.30 2.44 1.94
C GLY A 15 25.04 2.64 1.09
N LEU A 16 24.36 3.78 1.25
CA LEU A 16 23.09 4.08 0.56
C LEU A 16 23.19 4.14 -0.97
N ASP A 17 24.39 4.22 -1.53
CA ASP A 17 24.63 4.23 -2.97
C ASP A 17 25.16 2.89 -3.52
N ASN A 18 25.37 1.85 -2.68
CA ASN A 18 25.88 0.53 -3.11
C ASN A 18 24.95 -0.15 -4.14
N TRP A 19 23.65 0.11 -4.05
CA TRP A 19 22.66 -0.44 -4.98
C TRP A 19 22.97 -0.15 -6.46
N ARG A 20 23.74 0.91 -6.74
CA ARG A 20 24.12 1.30 -8.12
C ARG A 20 25.05 0.29 -8.78
N GLU A 21 25.74 -0.54 -8.00
CA GLU A 21 26.67 -1.58 -8.48
C GLU A 21 25.99 -2.96 -8.58
N LEU A 22 24.73 -3.06 -8.13
CA LEU A 22 23.98 -4.31 -8.10
C LEU A 22 23.04 -4.44 -9.29
N HIS A 23 22.60 -5.66 -9.54
CA HIS A 23 21.55 -5.93 -10.52
C HIS A 23 20.28 -5.17 -10.14
N ILE A 24 19.65 -4.54 -11.13
CA ILE A 24 18.43 -3.76 -10.91
C ILE A 24 17.48 -3.89 -12.09
N ASP A 25 16.27 -4.34 -11.79
CA ASP A 25 15.18 -4.45 -12.75
C ASP A 25 14.22 -3.25 -12.68
N GLN A 26 13.39 -3.10 -13.69
CA GLN A 26 12.26 -2.16 -13.71
C GLN A 26 12.63 -0.68 -13.65
N GLN A 27 13.88 -0.30 -13.93
CA GLN A 27 14.30 1.10 -13.89
C GLN A 27 14.01 1.86 -15.19
N PRO A 28 13.80 3.19 -15.08
CA PRO A 28 13.78 4.06 -16.25
C PRO A 28 15.16 4.19 -16.89
N THR A 29 15.18 4.44 -18.21
CA THR A 29 16.40 4.67 -19.01
C THR A 29 16.63 6.17 -19.20
N TRP A 30 16.94 6.88 -18.15
CA TRP A 30 17.10 8.36 -18.15
C TRP A 30 18.42 8.89 -17.57
N SER A 31 19.35 8.02 -17.19
CA SER A 31 20.62 8.44 -16.56
C SER A 31 21.45 9.38 -17.45
N GLU A 32 21.32 9.28 -18.76
CA GLU A 32 21.98 10.15 -19.74
C GLU A 32 21.12 11.35 -20.18
N HIS A 33 19.91 11.50 -19.63
CA HIS A 33 19.03 12.62 -19.96
C HIS A 33 19.62 13.93 -19.41
N GLU A 34 19.61 15.00 -20.23
CA GLU A 34 20.22 16.30 -19.87
C GLU A 34 19.70 16.90 -18.55
N ASP A 35 18.45 16.64 -18.20
CA ASP A 35 17.82 17.14 -16.99
C ASP A 35 18.01 16.23 -15.77
N PHE A 36 18.61 15.03 -15.91
CA PHE A 36 18.68 14.05 -14.82
C PHE A 36 19.44 14.59 -13.62
N ALA A 37 20.67 15.09 -13.81
CA ALA A 37 21.49 15.56 -12.72
C ALA A 37 20.88 16.76 -11.98
N SER A 38 20.23 17.68 -12.70
CA SER A 38 19.55 18.84 -12.10
C SER A 38 18.31 18.41 -11.32
N THR A 39 17.54 17.45 -11.82
CA THR A 39 16.36 16.89 -11.15
C THR A 39 16.74 16.21 -9.84
N ILE A 40 17.80 15.38 -9.84
CA ILE A 40 18.31 14.74 -8.62
C ILE A 40 18.82 15.76 -7.61
N ALA A 41 19.55 16.79 -8.07
CA ALA A 41 20.02 17.85 -7.18
C ALA A 41 18.84 18.60 -6.52
N GLU A 42 17.76 18.87 -7.26
CA GLU A 42 16.56 19.50 -6.72
C GLU A 42 15.86 18.59 -5.72
N LEU A 43 15.63 17.30 -6.04
CA LEU A 43 15.01 16.32 -5.13
C LEU A 43 15.80 16.14 -3.83
N ASN A 44 17.14 16.20 -3.90
CA ASN A 44 17.98 16.18 -2.70
C ASN A 44 17.76 17.41 -1.79
N SER A 45 17.31 18.53 -2.34
CA SER A 45 17.16 19.80 -1.63
C SER A 45 15.74 20.06 -1.10
N VAL A 46 14.72 19.36 -1.62
CA VAL A 46 13.33 19.58 -1.20
C VAL A 46 13.07 19.09 0.23
N PRO A 47 12.04 19.63 0.93
CA PRO A 47 11.64 19.14 2.24
C PRO A 47 11.23 17.66 2.22
N PRO A 48 11.42 16.93 3.32
CA PRO A 48 10.92 15.56 3.44
C PRO A 48 9.38 15.52 3.38
N LEU A 49 8.80 14.51 2.75
CA LEU A 49 7.36 14.29 2.73
C LEU A 49 6.84 13.79 4.09
N VAL A 50 7.63 12.95 4.74
CA VAL A 50 7.36 12.43 6.10
C VAL A 50 8.61 12.57 6.97
N PHE A 51 8.42 12.62 8.30
CA PHE A 51 9.52 12.71 9.26
C PHE A 51 9.84 11.35 9.88
N ALA A 52 11.09 11.18 10.30
CA ALA A 52 11.56 10.00 11.01
C ALA A 52 10.64 9.59 12.17
N GLY A 53 10.13 10.55 12.94
CA GLY A 53 9.19 10.27 14.04
C GLY A 53 7.85 9.70 13.61
N GLU A 54 7.32 10.10 12.43
CA GLU A 54 6.10 9.51 11.85
C GLU A 54 6.37 8.08 11.35
N VAL A 55 7.55 7.86 10.77
CA VAL A 55 8.02 6.54 10.35
C VAL A 55 8.17 5.59 11.54
N ASP A 56 8.79 6.06 12.63
CA ASP A 56 8.92 5.28 13.87
C ASP A 56 7.56 4.95 14.49
N ALA A 57 6.59 5.90 14.48
CA ALA A 57 5.23 5.65 14.93
C ALA A 57 4.52 4.59 14.09
N MET A 58 4.71 4.62 12.75
CA MET A 58 4.19 3.58 11.87
C MET A 58 4.80 2.21 12.18
N ARG A 59 6.12 2.13 12.38
CA ARG A 59 6.81 0.89 12.73
C ARG A 59 6.31 0.33 14.07
N GLN A 60 6.10 1.18 15.07
CA GLN A 60 5.52 0.77 16.34
C GLN A 60 4.09 0.23 16.15
N ALA A 61 3.25 0.90 15.37
CA ALA A 61 1.90 0.44 15.08
C ALA A 61 1.89 -0.92 14.35
N LEU A 62 2.83 -1.15 13.43
CA LEU A 62 3.00 -2.45 12.79
C LEU A 62 3.55 -3.52 13.74
N GLY A 63 4.34 -3.12 14.76
CA GLY A 63 4.73 -4.02 15.85
C GLY A 63 3.52 -4.56 16.60
N GLU A 64 2.51 -3.72 16.90
CA GLU A 64 1.24 -4.17 17.50
C GLU A 64 0.48 -5.13 16.56
N VAL A 65 0.57 -4.93 15.24
CA VAL A 65 -0.03 -5.86 14.26
C VAL A 65 0.71 -7.20 14.28
N ALA A 66 2.05 -7.20 14.27
CA ALA A 66 2.86 -8.43 14.33
C ALA A 66 2.58 -9.25 15.59
N GLU A 67 2.25 -8.59 16.70
CA GLU A 67 1.88 -9.21 17.98
C GLU A 67 0.38 -9.57 18.08
N GLY A 68 -0.40 -9.36 17.04
CA GLY A 68 -1.83 -9.69 17.04
C GLY A 68 -2.72 -8.73 17.84
N ARG A 69 -2.24 -7.53 18.19
CA ARG A 69 -2.98 -6.51 18.95
C ARG A 69 -3.57 -5.39 18.11
N ALA A 70 -3.27 -5.35 16.81
CA ALA A 70 -3.86 -4.43 15.85
C ALA A 70 -4.03 -5.13 14.51
N PHE A 71 -4.79 -4.52 13.60
CA PHE A 71 -5.00 -5.02 12.23
C PHE A 71 -4.60 -3.95 11.22
N LEU A 72 -3.92 -4.31 10.14
CA LEU A 72 -3.51 -3.39 9.08
C LEU A 72 -4.54 -3.35 7.94
N LEU A 73 -5.06 -2.17 7.65
CA LEU A 73 -5.81 -1.86 6.44
C LEU A 73 -4.96 -1.00 5.52
N GLN A 74 -4.51 -1.56 4.41
CA GLN A 74 -3.81 -0.84 3.34
C GLN A 74 -4.69 -0.80 2.09
N GLY A 75 -5.04 0.40 1.62
CA GLY A 75 -5.91 0.58 0.45
C GLY A 75 -5.62 1.83 -0.34
N GLY A 76 -5.95 1.84 -1.63
CA GLY A 76 -5.83 3.00 -2.51
C GLY A 76 -5.53 2.61 -3.95
N ASP A 77 -5.07 3.56 -4.75
CA ASP A 77 -4.91 3.37 -6.18
C ASP A 77 -3.93 2.25 -6.57
N CYS A 78 -4.17 1.66 -7.72
CA CYS A 78 -3.23 0.78 -8.40
C CYS A 78 -1.95 1.55 -8.80
N ALA A 79 -2.15 2.63 -9.55
CA ALA A 79 -1.15 3.65 -9.84
C ALA A 79 -1.86 5.00 -9.85
N GLU A 80 -1.37 5.94 -9.05
CA GLU A 80 -1.89 7.30 -9.02
C GLU A 80 -1.59 8.02 -10.34
N THR A 81 -2.46 8.97 -10.67
CA THR A 81 -2.23 9.90 -11.79
C THR A 81 -2.15 11.33 -11.26
N PHE A 82 -1.40 12.19 -11.94
CA PHE A 82 -1.34 13.61 -11.58
C PHE A 82 -2.71 14.29 -11.72
N ALA A 83 -3.48 13.89 -12.72
CA ALA A 83 -4.85 14.37 -12.92
C ALA A 83 -5.83 13.85 -11.84
N GLY A 84 -5.55 12.69 -11.26
CA GLY A 84 -6.34 12.08 -10.19
C GLY A 84 -6.06 12.64 -8.79
N ALA A 85 -5.08 13.52 -8.62
CA ALA A 85 -4.75 14.15 -7.35
C ALA A 85 -5.66 15.38 -7.07
N THR A 86 -6.96 15.20 -7.22
CA THR A 86 -7.97 16.23 -6.91
C THR A 86 -8.51 16.06 -5.48
N ALA A 87 -9.03 17.15 -4.91
CA ALA A 87 -9.60 17.13 -3.56
C ALA A 87 -10.73 16.09 -3.43
N ASP A 88 -11.60 15.96 -4.43
CA ASP A 88 -12.72 15.01 -4.43
C ASP A 88 -12.24 13.56 -4.46
N LYS A 89 -11.28 13.23 -5.34
CA LYS A 89 -10.75 11.86 -5.45
C LYS A 89 -9.93 11.47 -4.22
N ILE A 90 -9.15 12.39 -3.65
CA ILE A 90 -8.41 12.16 -2.40
C ILE A 90 -9.40 11.96 -1.23
N SER A 91 -10.40 12.84 -1.10
CA SER A 91 -11.40 12.72 -0.03
C SER A 91 -12.22 11.45 -0.14
N GLY A 92 -12.59 11.03 -1.37
CA GLY A 92 -13.31 9.78 -1.63
C GLY A 92 -12.52 8.56 -1.14
N ARG A 93 -11.22 8.49 -1.48
CA ARG A 93 -10.33 7.40 -1.01
C ARG A 93 -10.17 7.39 0.51
N VAL A 94 -9.89 8.55 1.11
CA VAL A 94 -9.77 8.68 2.57
C VAL A 94 -11.07 8.27 3.26
N LYS A 95 -12.23 8.74 2.76
CA LYS A 95 -13.54 8.38 3.27
C LYS A 95 -13.76 6.86 3.24
N THR A 96 -13.47 6.20 2.12
CA THR A 96 -13.63 4.74 1.99
C THR A 96 -12.74 3.98 2.96
N ILE A 97 -11.46 4.38 3.11
CA ILE A 97 -10.54 3.77 4.10
C ILE A 97 -11.07 3.95 5.53
N LEU A 98 -11.59 5.13 5.87
CA LEU A 98 -12.18 5.38 7.19
C LEU A 98 -13.42 4.53 7.45
N GLN A 99 -14.30 4.38 6.46
CA GLN A 99 -15.49 3.53 6.55
C GLN A 99 -15.11 2.06 6.76
N MET A 100 -14.19 1.53 5.94
CA MET A 100 -13.64 0.18 6.10
C MET A 100 -13.01 0.00 7.48
N SER A 101 -12.18 0.97 7.92
CA SER A 101 -11.53 0.93 9.23
C SER A 101 -12.52 0.85 10.39
N ALA A 102 -13.61 1.62 10.35
CA ALA A 102 -14.63 1.58 11.41
C ALA A 102 -15.30 0.20 11.50
N VAL A 103 -15.62 -0.41 10.36
CA VAL A 103 -16.20 -1.77 10.29
C VAL A 103 -15.21 -2.81 10.84
N LEU A 104 -13.95 -2.74 10.39
CA LEU A 104 -12.90 -3.66 10.84
C LEU A 104 -12.57 -3.51 12.31
N THR A 105 -12.49 -2.28 12.84
CA THR A 105 -12.27 -2.03 14.28
C THR A 105 -13.36 -2.68 15.12
N TYR A 106 -14.61 -2.57 14.68
CA TYR A 106 -15.72 -3.23 15.38
C TYR A 106 -15.59 -4.75 15.35
N GLY A 107 -15.33 -5.36 14.18
CA GLY A 107 -15.21 -6.81 14.05
C GLY A 107 -14.01 -7.39 14.78
N ALA A 108 -12.86 -6.73 14.68
CA ALA A 108 -11.63 -7.16 15.32
C ALA A 108 -11.63 -6.93 16.84
N SER A 109 -12.43 -5.97 17.35
CA SER A 109 -12.35 -5.45 18.72
C SER A 109 -10.93 -4.98 19.08
N MET A 110 -10.17 -4.49 18.09
CA MET A 110 -8.80 -4.00 18.22
C MET A 110 -8.56 -2.80 17.30
N PRO A 111 -7.50 -2.01 17.55
CA PRO A 111 -7.15 -0.90 16.66
C PRO A 111 -6.88 -1.34 15.23
N VAL A 112 -7.27 -0.50 14.26
CA VAL A 112 -6.92 -0.66 12.84
C VAL A 112 -5.91 0.40 12.43
N VAL A 113 -4.73 -0.04 12.00
CA VAL A 113 -3.70 0.80 11.39
C VAL A 113 -4.13 1.10 9.95
N LYS A 114 -4.31 2.37 9.64
CA LYS A 114 -4.80 2.83 8.33
C LYS A 114 -3.64 3.30 7.47
N MET A 115 -3.47 2.72 6.30
CA MET A 115 -2.43 3.08 5.35
C MET A 115 -3.02 3.28 3.95
N GLY A 116 -2.77 4.46 3.38
CA GLY A 116 -3.13 4.78 2.00
C GLY A 116 -2.05 4.36 1.01
N ARG A 117 -2.43 3.65 -0.05
CA ARG A 117 -1.64 3.54 -1.28
C ARG A 117 -1.84 4.83 -2.06
N MET A 118 -1.22 5.90 -1.61
CA MET A 118 -1.36 7.25 -2.16
C MET A 118 -0.18 8.12 -1.75
N ALA A 119 -0.06 9.27 -2.40
CA ALA A 119 1.02 10.23 -2.18
C ALA A 119 2.41 9.64 -2.49
N GLY A 120 2.52 8.89 -3.60
CA GLY A 120 3.78 8.27 -4.04
C GLY A 120 3.60 7.09 -5.00
N GLN A 121 2.43 6.48 -5.09
CA GLN A 121 2.20 5.32 -5.94
C GLN A 121 2.00 5.72 -7.42
N PHE A 122 2.95 6.47 -7.99
CA PHE A 122 2.90 6.93 -9.38
C PHE A 122 3.68 6.04 -10.35
N SER A 123 4.44 5.07 -9.86
CA SER A 123 5.22 4.13 -10.67
C SER A 123 4.60 2.75 -10.65
N LYS A 124 4.79 1.99 -11.73
CA LYS A 124 4.26 0.63 -11.87
C LYS A 124 5.27 -0.27 -12.58
N PRO A 125 5.60 -1.47 -12.04
CA PRO A 125 6.42 -2.45 -12.74
C PRO A 125 5.65 -3.01 -13.94
N ARG A 126 6.37 -3.32 -15.03
CA ARG A 126 5.78 -3.85 -16.26
C ARG A 126 6.35 -5.21 -16.61
N SER A 127 5.53 -6.04 -17.23
CA SER A 127 5.95 -7.37 -17.69
C SER A 127 6.82 -7.31 -18.95
N ALA A 128 6.75 -6.21 -19.70
CA ALA A 128 7.55 -5.96 -20.90
C ALA A 128 7.98 -4.50 -20.94
N ASP A 129 9.19 -4.26 -21.40
CA ASP A 129 9.76 -2.91 -21.52
C ASP A 129 9.11 -2.11 -22.66
N MET A 130 8.62 -2.81 -23.66
CA MET A 130 8.00 -2.23 -24.84
C MET A 130 6.54 -2.67 -24.97
N GLU A 131 5.72 -1.80 -25.53
CA GLU A 131 4.32 -2.05 -25.89
C GLU A 131 4.13 -1.84 -27.40
N THR A 132 3.46 -2.80 -28.07
CA THR A 132 3.19 -2.73 -29.50
C THR A 132 1.70 -2.58 -29.76
N ARG A 133 1.33 -1.59 -30.57
CA ARG A 133 -0.03 -1.39 -31.06
C ARG A 133 0.01 -1.24 -32.57
N GLY A 134 -0.56 -2.19 -33.32
CA GLY A 134 -0.39 -2.26 -34.77
C GLY A 134 1.09 -2.39 -35.13
N ASP A 135 1.58 -1.51 -36.00
CA ASP A 135 2.97 -1.49 -36.46
C ASP A 135 3.90 -0.59 -35.62
N VAL A 136 3.38 0.03 -34.56
CA VAL A 136 4.14 0.96 -33.70
C VAL A 136 4.53 0.26 -32.41
N THR A 137 5.83 0.34 -32.07
CA THR A 137 6.38 -0.16 -30.81
C THR A 137 7.00 0.99 -30.03
N LEU A 138 6.54 1.21 -28.79
CA LEU A 138 7.00 2.28 -27.89
C LEU A 138 7.31 1.72 -26.50
N PRO A 139 8.09 2.46 -25.67
CA PRO A 139 8.27 2.09 -24.27
C PRO A 139 6.93 1.90 -23.55
N SER A 140 6.85 0.90 -22.70
CA SER A 140 5.66 0.67 -21.86
C SER A 140 5.40 1.86 -20.94
N PHE A 141 4.12 2.12 -20.65
CA PHE A 141 3.76 3.09 -19.62
C PHE A 141 4.17 2.53 -18.25
N ARG A 142 5.10 3.21 -17.57
CA ARG A 142 5.67 2.79 -16.27
C ARG A 142 5.15 3.63 -15.10
N GLY A 143 4.10 4.40 -15.32
CA GLY A 143 3.55 5.33 -14.35
C GLY A 143 4.00 6.77 -14.57
N GLU A 144 3.22 7.71 -14.04
CA GLU A 144 3.37 9.12 -14.39
C GLU A 144 4.65 9.78 -13.86
N THR A 145 5.34 9.19 -12.91
CA THR A 145 6.69 9.64 -12.50
C THR A 145 7.78 9.24 -13.48
N VAL A 146 7.48 8.39 -14.45
CA VAL A 146 8.44 7.93 -15.46
C VAL A 146 8.11 8.49 -16.84
N ASN A 147 6.87 8.25 -17.32
CA ASN A 147 6.44 8.65 -18.66
C ASN A 147 4.94 8.91 -18.73
N GLY A 148 4.45 9.38 -19.89
CA GLY A 148 3.03 9.63 -20.12
C GLY A 148 2.27 8.38 -20.57
N PHE A 149 0.95 8.38 -20.34
CA PHE A 149 0.07 7.27 -20.69
C PHE A 149 -0.24 7.19 -22.19
N ASP A 150 -0.33 8.33 -22.87
CA ASP A 150 -0.67 8.38 -24.29
C ASP A 150 0.31 7.56 -25.13
N PHE A 151 -0.21 6.81 -26.10
CA PHE A 151 0.63 5.96 -26.94
C PHE A 151 1.22 6.76 -28.10
N THR A 152 2.08 7.75 -27.77
CA THR A 152 2.84 8.56 -28.70
C THR A 152 4.33 8.54 -28.34
N PRO A 153 5.24 8.73 -29.32
CA PRO A 153 6.67 8.76 -29.02
C PRO A 153 7.04 9.77 -27.93
N GLU A 154 6.46 10.97 -27.98
CA GLU A 154 6.73 12.07 -27.04
C GLU A 154 6.28 11.74 -25.61
N ALA A 155 5.07 11.13 -25.46
CA ALA A 155 4.52 10.79 -24.16
C ALA A 155 5.29 9.62 -23.51
N ARG A 156 5.81 8.69 -24.33
CA ARG A 156 6.46 7.47 -23.85
C ARG A 156 7.96 7.62 -23.55
N VAL A 157 8.56 8.78 -23.83
CA VAL A 157 9.93 9.08 -23.39
C VAL A 157 9.99 9.09 -21.87
N HIS A 158 11.04 8.48 -21.29
CA HIS A 158 11.31 8.57 -19.88
C HIS A 158 11.87 9.95 -19.54
N ASP A 159 11.16 10.72 -18.73
CA ASP A 159 11.49 12.10 -18.38
C ASP A 159 11.73 12.22 -16.87
N PRO A 160 12.98 12.51 -16.41
CA PRO A 160 13.31 12.60 -15.01
C PRO A 160 12.58 13.74 -14.27
N LYS A 161 12.21 14.84 -14.94
CA LYS A 161 11.45 15.95 -14.35
C LYS A 161 10.09 15.51 -13.80
N ARG A 162 9.56 14.39 -14.27
CA ARG A 162 8.30 13.84 -13.78
C ARG A 162 8.42 13.37 -12.32
N MET A 163 9.62 13.04 -11.85
CA MET A 163 9.86 12.75 -10.43
C MET A 163 9.57 13.97 -9.53
N LEU A 164 9.99 15.17 -9.95
CA LEU A 164 9.66 16.41 -9.23
C LEU A 164 8.16 16.68 -9.20
N ARG A 165 7.48 16.47 -10.32
CA ARG A 165 6.01 16.57 -10.36
C ARG A 165 5.36 15.56 -9.43
N GLY A 166 5.85 14.32 -9.39
CA GLY A 166 5.42 13.28 -8.45
C GLY A 166 5.60 13.72 -7.00
N TYR A 167 6.76 14.26 -6.65
CA TYR A 167 7.04 14.81 -5.33
C TYR A 167 6.05 15.94 -4.94
N HIS A 168 5.86 16.94 -5.78
CA HIS A 168 4.94 18.05 -5.49
C HIS A 168 3.48 17.58 -5.36
N THR A 169 3.06 16.63 -6.19
CA THR A 169 1.73 16.03 -6.11
C THR A 169 1.57 15.24 -4.82
N SER A 170 2.59 14.46 -4.42
CA SER A 170 2.62 13.72 -3.15
C SER A 170 2.55 14.67 -1.95
N ALA A 171 3.31 15.77 -1.95
CA ALA A 171 3.29 16.78 -0.89
C ALA A 171 1.90 17.40 -0.73
N SER A 172 1.24 17.77 -1.84
CA SER A 172 -0.12 18.31 -1.85
C SER A 172 -1.15 17.29 -1.32
N THR A 173 -1.06 16.04 -1.77
CA THR A 173 -1.92 14.94 -1.32
C THR A 173 -1.77 14.69 0.18
N LEU A 174 -0.53 14.59 0.69
CA LEU A 174 -0.24 14.39 2.10
C LEU A 174 -0.77 15.53 2.97
N ASN A 175 -0.60 16.77 2.52
CA ASN A 175 -1.15 17.92 3.24
C ASN A 175 -2.67 17.81 3.39
N LEU A 176 -3.39 17.41 2.34
CA LEU A 176 -4.83 17.25 2.38
C LEU A 176 -5.25 16.06 3.26
N VAL A 177 -4.53 14.92 3.18
CA VAL A 177 -4.76 13.76 4.06
C VAL A 177 -4.61 14.15 5.54
N ARG A 178 -3.54 14.89 5.90
CA ARG A 178 -3.34 15.40 7.26
C ARG A 178 -4.47 16.34 7.69
N ALA A 179 -4.92 17.23 6.80
CA ALA A 179 -6.04 18.11 7.08
C ALA A 179 -7.34 17.34 7.37
N PHE A 180 -7.65 16.31 6.58
CA PHE A 180 -8.84 15.46 6.79
C PHE A 180 -8.75 14.67 8.09
N THR A 181 -7.62 14.05 8.39
CA THR A 181 -7.47 13.18 9.55
C THR A 181 -7.33 13.93 10.87
N LYS A 182 -6.95 15.20 10.86
CA LYS A 182 -6.82 16.05 12.06
C LYS A 182 -7.91 17.14 12.14
N GLY A 183 -8.61 17.44 11.05
CA GLY A 183 -9.61 18.53 10.95
C GLY A 183 -11.06 18.13 11.23
N GLY A 184 -11.33 16.93 11.77
CA GLY A 184 -12.68 16.49 12.14
C GLY A 184 -13.44 15.75 11.03
N PHE A 185 -12.91 15.62 9.80
CA PHE A 185 -13.49 14.78 8.76
C PHE A 185 -13.49 13.29 9.15
N ALA A 186 -12.52 12.86 9.96
CA ALA A 186 -12.39 11.51 10.48
C ALA A 186 -13.23 11.23 11.75
N ASP A 187 -14.19 12.10 12.13
CA ASP A 187 -15.08 11.86 13.27
C ASP A 187 -15.81 10.52 13.09
N LEU A 188 -15.60 9.61 14.03
CA LEU A 188 -16.15 8.25 13.96
C LEU A 188 -17.67 8.21 13.82
N ARG A 189 -18.39 9.23 14.34
CA ARG A 189 -19.85 9.34 14.21
C ARG A 189 -20.25 9.67 12.78
N ALA A 190 -19.51 10.57 12.12
CA ALA A 190 -19.72 10.89 10.71
C ALA A 190 -19.41 9.68 9.82
N VAL A 191 -18.30 8.99 10.08
CA VAL A 191 -17.93 7.74 9.38
C VAL A 191 -19.02 6.68 9.55
N HIS A 192 -19.57 6.51 10.75
CA HIS A 192 -20.67 5.59 11.00
C HIS A 192 -21.95 5.97 10.23
N GLN A 193 -22.27 7.26 10.13
CA GLN A 193 -23.41 7.72 9.32
C GLN A 193 -23.22 7.37 7.83
N TRP A 194 -22.01 7.48 7.29
CA TRP A 194 -21.72 7.06 5.93
C TRP A 194 -21.92 5.54 5.74
N ASN A 195 -21.48 4.73 6.72
CA ASN A 195 -21.71 3.27 6.69
C ASN A 195 -23.22 2.92 6.73
N ARG A 196 -24.02 3.67 7.49
CA ARG A 196 -25.48 3.50 7.47
C ARG A 196 -26.09 3.90 6.13
N GLY A 197 -25.59 4.95 5.49
CA GLY A 197 -25.99 5.33 4.14
C GLY A 197 -25.73 4.21 3.13
N PHE A 198 -24.58 3.55 3.24
CA PHE A 198 -24.24 2.39 2.42
C PHE A 198 -25.23 1.21 2.62
N THR A 199 -25.51 0.82 3.87
CA THR A 199 -26.37 -0.32 4.19
C THR A 199 -27.87 -0.04 3.95
N SER A 200 -28.27 1.21 3.73
CA SER A 200 -29.65 1.54 3.34
C SER A 200 -30.00 1.15 1.92
N ASN A 201 -29.04 0.84 1.06
CA ASN A 201 -29.26 0.28 -0.26
C ASN A 201 -29.66 -1.20 -0.12
N PRO A 202 -30.77 -1.67 -0.76
CA PRO A 202 -31.19 -3.08 -0.70
C PRO A 202 -30.10 -4.10 -1.09
N ALA A 203 -29.17 -3.73 -2.00
CA ALA A 203 -28.04 -4.57 -2.36
C ALA A 203 -27.08 -4.86 -1.18
N HIS A 204 -27.10 -4.01 -0.16
CA HIS A 204 -26.20 -4.08 1.01
C HIS A 204 -26.93 -4.39 2.33
N GLU A 205 -28.23 -4.71 2.28
CA GLU A 205 -29.09 -4.97 3.46
C GLU A 205 -28.49 -6.05 4.39
N ARG A 206 -27.78 -7.03 3.83
CA ARG A 206 -27.06 -8.08 4.60
C ARG A 206 -26.08 -7.53 5.64
N TYR A 207 -25.59 -6.31 5.45
CA TYR A 207 -24.64 -5.65 6.37
C TYR A 207 -25.31 -4.74 7.39
N GLU A 208 -26.62 -4.55 7.32
CA GLU A 208 -27.37 -3.64 8.20
C GLU A 208 -27.23 -4.05 9.69
N LYS A 209 -27.21 -5.34 9.97
CA LYS A 209 -27.04 -5.85 11.32
C LYS A 209 -25.74 -5.33 11.96
N THR A 210 -24.61 -5.45 11.26
CA THR A 210 -23.31 -4.98 11.75
C THR A 210 -23.28 -3.46 11.92
N ALA A 211 -23.83 -2.70 10.97
CA ALA A 211 -23.93 -1.25 11.09
C ALA A 211 -24.78 -0.82 12.29
N ASN A 212 -25.90 -1.53 12.56
CA ASN A 212 -26.74 -1.27 13.73
C ASN A 212 -26.04 -1.62 15.06
N GLU A 213 -25.21 -2.67 15.09
CA GLU A 213 -24.39 -3.03 16.25
C GLU A 213 -23.33 -1.94 16.55
N ILE A 214 -22.64 -1.43 15.52
CA ILE A 214 -21.71 -0.28 15.66
C ILE A 214 -22.45 0.93 16.24
N GLY A 215 -23.64 1.25 15.72
CA GLY A 215 -24.45 2.36 16.21
C GLY A 215 -24.83 2.22 17.69
N ARG A 216 -25.12 1.00 18.16
CA ARG A 216 -25.41 0.73 19.57
C ARG A 216 -24.15 0.90 20.44
N ALA A 217 -22.98 0.44 19.95
CA ALA A 217 -21.70 0.62 20.64
C ALA A 217 -21.36 2.10 20.82
N LEU A 218 -21.52 2.93 19.77
CA LEU A 218 -21.28 4.39 19.85
C LEU A 218 -22.22 5.06 20.85
N LYS A 219 -23.52 4.72 20.86
CA LYS A 219 -24.49 5.26 21.83
C LYS A 219 -24.15 4.82 23.26
N PHE A 220 -23.69 3.60 23.45
CA PHE A 220 -23.23 3.12 24.75
C PHE A 220 -22.03 3.92 25.26
N MET A 221 -21.02 4.12 24.42
CA MET A 221 -19.83 4.94 24.74
C MET A 221 -20.24 6.39 25.14
N GLU A 222 -21.17 6.98 24.40
CA GLU A 222 -21.71 8.32 24.69
C GLU A 222 -22.40 8.35 26.05
N ALA A 223 -23.26 7.34 26.34
CA ALA A 223 -23.96 7.23 27.63
C ALA A 223 -22.99 7.01 28.80
N CYS A 224 -21.83 6.37 28.57
CA CYS A 224 -20.76 6.23 29.55
C CYS A 224 -19.91 7.50 29.72
N GLY A 225 -20.19 8.59 29.01
CA GLY A 225 -19.46 9.85 29.11
C GLY A 225 -18.08 9.85 28.43
N VAL A 226 -17.85 8.93 27.47
CA VAL A 226 -16.61 8.93 26.69
C VAL A 226 -16.44 10.26 25.94
N ASN A 227 -15.26 10.86 26.08
CA ASN A 227 -14.95 12.07 25.36
C ASN A 227 -14.71 11.79 23.86
N PHE A 228 -15.68 12.13 23.02
CA PHE A 228 -15.61 11.97 21.57
C PHE A 228 -14.63 12.91 20.86
N GLU A 229 -14.06 13.93 21.54
CA GLU A 229 -13.03 14.77 20.93
C GLU A 229 -11.82 13.95 20.47
N ALA A 230 -11.43 12.92 21.25
CA ALA A 230 -10.37 11.99 20.87
C ALA A 230 -10.71 11.14 19.63
N LEU A 231 -12.00 11.00 19.30
CA LEU A 231 -12.46 10.21 18.14
C LEU A 231 -12.68 11.06 16.88
N LYS A 232 -12.43 12.36 16.95
CA LYS A 232 -12.51 13.27 15.79
C LYS A 232 -11.27 13.21 14.91
N THR A 233 -10.17 12.71 15.45
CA THR A 233 -8.89 12.60 14.74
C THR A 233 -8.44 11.17 14.70
N THR A 234 -7.65 10.83 13.67
CA THR A 234 -7.04 9.52 13.54
C THR A 234 -5.67 9.64 12.88
N ASP A 235 -4.83 8.66 13.11
CA ASP A 235 -3.60 8.53 12.33
C ASP A 235 -3.90 7.80 11.02
N MET A 236 -3.31 8.29 9.96
CA MET A 236 -3.33 7.69 8.64
C MET A 236 -1.96 7.83 8.02
N TYR A 237 -1.39 6.70 7.69
CA TYR A 237 -0.09 6.61 7.05
C TYR A 237 -0.23 6.48 5.54
N VAL A 238 0.86 6.68 4.81
CA VAL A 238 0.92 6.45 3.37
C VAL A 238 2.11 5.56 3.04
N GLY A 239 1.98 4.81 1.95
CA GLY A 239 3.03 3.95 1.42
C GLY A 239 2.90 3.75 -0.07
N HIS A 240 4.02 3.39 -0.71
CA HIS A 240 4.09 3.06 -2.13
C HIS A 240 5.17 2.01 -2.41
N GLU A 241 5.15 1.44 -3.61
CA GLU A 241 6.22 0.58 -4.09
C GLU A 241 7.48 1.41 -4.33
N ALA A 242 8.55 1.09 -3.61
CA ALA A 242 9.86 1.73 -3.81
C ALA A 242 10.48 1.22 -5.12
N LEU A 243 9.94 1.63 -6.26
CA LEU A 243 10.29 1.10 -7.58
C LEU A 243 11.41 1.88 -8.24
N VAL A 244 11.34 3.22 -8.23
CA VAL A 244 12.29 4.11 -8.89
C VAL A 244 13.38 4.50 -7.90
N MET A 245 14.49 3.78 -7.94
CA MET A 245 15.54 3.91 -6.93
C MET A 245 16.18 5.30 -6.87
N ASP A 246 16.31 5.99 -7.98
CA ASP A 246 16.83 7.37 -7.98
C ASP A 246 15.92 8.33 -7.19
N TYR A 247 14.60 8.13 -7.25
CA TYR A 247 13.62 8.91 -6.48
C TYR A 247 13.72 8.62 -4.98
N GLU A 248 13.74 7.35 -4.60
CA GLU A 248 13.82 6.93 -3.20
C GLU A 248 15.14 7.37 -2.57
N ARG A 249 16.26 7.17 -3.30
CA ARG A 249 17.58 7.60 -2.83
C ARG A 249 17.65 9.12 -2.66
N ALA A 250 17.11 9.89 -3.62
CA ALA A 250 17.13 11.35 -3.56
C ALA A 250 16.29 11.91 -2.39
N LEU A 251 15.28 11.19 -1.91
CA LEU A 251 14.44 11.58 -0.78
C LEU A 251 14.87 10.94 0.55
N THR A 252 15.90 10.09 0.55
CA THR A 252 16.45 9.51 1.79
C THR A 252 17.30 10.54 2.53
N ARG A 253 17.06 10.66 3.84
CA ARG A 253 17.73 11.61 4.74
C ARG A 253 18.28 10.90 5.98
N ILE A 254 19.43 11.39 6.45
CA ILE A 254 19.96 11.00 7.77
C ILE A 254 19.23 11.84 8.83
N ASP A 255 18.52 11.18 9.72
CA ASP A 255 17.82 11.87 10.81
C ASP A 255 18.82 12.42 11.84
N SER A 256 18.69 13.69 12.17
CA SER A 256 19.63 14.38 13.06
C SER A 256 19.64 13.85 14.50
N ARG A 257 18.58 13.19 14.94
CA ARG A 257 18.41 12.65 16.30
C ARG A 257 19.03 11.25 16.42
N THR A 258 18.77 10.39 15.43
CA THR A 258 19.14 8.97 15.45
C THR A 258 20.44 8.69 14.69
N GLN A 259 20.85 9.59 13.81
CA GLN A 259 21.94 9.42 12.84
C GLN A 259 21.73 8.22 11.89
N LEU A 260 20.49 7.81 11.70
CA LEU A 260 20.11 6.69 10.84
C LEU A 260 19.38 7.19 9.57
N PRO A 261 19.47 6.46 8.46
CA PRO A 261 18.81 6.81 7.22
C PRO A 261 17.31 6.48 7.27
N TYR A 262 16.51 7.44 6.85
CA TYR A 262 15.07 7.29 6.61
C TYR A 262 14.76 7.69 5.18
N ASP A 263 14.08 6.84 4.44
CA ASP A 263 13.46 7.26 3.21
C ASP A 263 12.22 8.09 3.54
N THR A 264 12.31 9.38 3.26
CA THR A 264 11.27 10.34 3.64
C THR A 264 10.22 10.54 2.55
N SER A 265 10.20 9.68 1.53
CA SER A 265 9.19 9.66 0.47
C SER A 265 7.83 9.16 1.00
N ALA A 266 7.81 8.25 1.97
CA ALA A 266 6.61 7.71 2.60
C ALA A 266 6.89 7.12 3.99
N HIS A 267 5.83 6.80 4.75
CA HIS A 267 5.95 6.11 6.04
C HIS A 267 6.33 4.64 5.88
N PHE A 268 5.84 3.99 4.84
CA PHE A 268 5.98 2.58 4.54
C PHE A 268 6.32 2.37 3.07
N LEU A 269 7.30 1.54 2.80
CA LEU A 269 7.74 1.21 1.46
C LEU A 269 7.61 -0.29 1.22
N TRP A 270 7.30 -0.72 0.00
CA TRP A 270 7.36 -2.14 -0.30
C TRP A 270 8.14 -2.45 -1.56
N ILE A 271 8.69 -3.65 -1.55
CA ILE A 271 9.38 -4.28 -2.67
C ILE A 271 8.36 -5.09 -3.45
N GLY A 272 8.30 -4.89 -4.76
CA GLY A 272 7.44 -5.65 -5.65
C GLY A 272 7.92 -7.09 -5.86
N GLU A 273 7.04 -7.94 -6.38
CA GLU A 273 7.36 -9.34 -6.71
C GLU A 273 8.53 -9.48 -7.71
N ARG A 274 8.66 -8.52 -8.65
CA ARG A 274 9.69 -8.54 -9.70
C ARG A 274 11.04 -7.97 -9.27
N THR A 275 11.09 -7.34 -8.10
CA THR A 275 12.28 -6.59 -7.64
C THR A 275 12.78 -7.09 -6.28
N ARG A 276 12.33 -8.29 -5.85
CA ARG A 276 12.66 -8.86 -4.54
C ARG A 276 13.86 -9.82 -4.54
N GLY A 277 14.68 -9.83 -5.59
CA GLY A 277 15.91 -10.62 -5.60
C GLY A 277 16.80 -10.27 -4.39
N ILE A 278 17.28 -11.29 -3.67
CA ILE A 278 17.96 -11.11 -2.37
C ILE A 278 19.20 -10.25 -2.48
N ASP A 279 19.95 -10.42 -3.57
CA ASP A 279 21.20 -9.69 -3.83
C ASP A 279 21.00 -8.50 -4.76
N ASP A 280 19.75 -8.16 -5.09
CA ASP A 280 19.42 -7.08 -6.00
C ASP A 280 19.31 -5.73 -5.28
N ALA A 281 19.39 -4.67 -6.08
CA ALA A 281 19.45 -3.28 -5.65
C ALA A 281 18.33 -2.84 -4.71
N HIS A 282 17.07 -3.23 -4.97
CA HIS A 282 15.93 -2.82 -4.14
C HIS A 282 16.01 -3.40 -2.73
N VAL A 283 16.36 -4.67 -2.60
CA VAL A 283 16.52 -5.32 -1.29
C VAL A 283 17.70 -4.75 -0.55
N ASP A 284 18.85 -4.53 -1.25
CA ASP A 284 20.03 -3.94 -0.65
C ASP A 284 19.75 -2.53 -0.10
N PHE A 285 19.16 -1.65 -0.92
CA PHE A 285 18.86 -0.28 -0.49
C PHE A 285 17.89 -0.24 0.69
N LEU A 286 16.76 -0.97 0.60
CA LEU A 286 15.73 -0.95 1.62
C LEU A 286 16.17 -1.66 2.92
N SER A 287 17.20 -2.52 2.87
CA SER A 287 17.81 -3.07 4.09
C SER A 287 18.49 -1.99 4.96
N LYS A 288 18.88 -0.87 4.36
CA LYS A 288 19.67 0.20 5.00
C LYS A 288 18.82 1.32 5.60
N VAL A 289 17.58 1.51 5.13
CA VAL A 289 16.67 2.53 5.68
C VAL A 289 15.89 2.02 6.88
N ARG A 290 15.50 2.92 7.77
CA ARG A 290 14.78 2.59 9.03
C ARG A 290 13.27 2.40 8.85
N ASN A 291 12.73 2.73 7.69
CA ASN A 291 11.30 2.55 7.39
C ASN A 291 10.86 1.10 7.61
N PRO A 292 9.62 0.86 8.05
CA PRO A 292 9.03 -0.46 7.92
C PRO A 292 8.89 -0.83 6.44
N ILE A 293 9.22 -2.08 6.10
CA ILE A 293 9.32 -2.56 4.72
C ILE A 293 8.30 -3.67 4.48
N GLY A 294 7.57 -3.56 3.37
CA GLY A 294 6.75 -4.64 2.83
C GLY A 294 7.50 -5.41 1.74
N VAL A 295 7.23 -6.71 1.60
CA VAL A 295 7.69 -7.49 0.46
C VAL A 295 6.54 -8.30 -0.11
N LYS A 296 6.33 -8.20 -1.41
CA LYS A 296 5.32 -9.00 -2.11
C LYS A 296 5.82 -10.44 -2.28
N LEU A 297 4.99 -11.40 -1.89
CA LEU A 297 5.26 -12.83 -2.02
C LEU A 297 4.22 -13.48 -2.94
N GLY A 298 4.64 -13.91 -4.11
CA GLY A 298 3.80 -14.60 -5.07
C GLY A 298 3.84 -16.13 -4.95
N PRO A 299 3.12 -16.86 -5.82
CA PRO A 299 2.98 -18.31 -5.73
C PRO A 299 4.28 -19.08 -6.04
N THR A 300 5.31 -18.43 -6.53
CA THR A 300 6.64 -19.00 -6.78
C THR A 300 7.62 -18.80 -5.62
N THR A 301 7.23 -18.05 -4.59
CA THR A 301 8.06 -17.81 -3.40
C THR A 301 8.22 -19.09 -2.61
N THR A 302 9.46 -19.44 -2.27
CA THR A 302 9.77 -20.56 -1.38
C THR A 302 9.93 -20.12 0.08
N THR A 303 9.96 -21.08 0.99
CA THR A 303 10.26 -20.81 2.40
C THR A 303 11.67 -20.24 2.55
N GLU A 304 12.64 -20.76 1.80
CA GLU A 304 14.02 -20.30 1.79
C GLU A 304 14.14 -18.85 1.34
N ASP A 305 13.38 -18.44 0.30
CA ASP A 305 13.31 -17.04 -0.14
C ASP A 305 12.80 -16.14 1.00
N ALA A 306 11.72 -16.57 1.67
CA ALA A 306 11.15 -15.78 2.77
C ALA A 306 12.12 -15.62 3.95
N LEU A 307 12.82 -16.68 4.32
CA LEU A 307 13.82 -16.64 5.39
C LEU A 307 15.03 -15.77 5.02
N ALA A 308 15.53 -15.86 3.79
CA ALA A 308 16.61 -15.01 3.30
C ALA A 308 16.21 -13.51 3.29
N LEU A 309 14.96 -13.19 2.91
CA LEU A 309 14.43 -11.83 2.99
C LEU A 309 14.36 -11.32 4.44
N ILE A 310 13.98 -12.17 5.40
CA ILE A 310 13.99 -11.82 6.82
C ILE A 310 15.42 -11.51 7.27
N ASP A 311 16.39 -12.37 6.95
CA ASP A 311 17.79 -12.17 7.33
C ASP A 311 18.38 -10.88 6.78
N LYS A 312 18.01 -10.53 5.56
CA LYS A 312 18.51 -9.32 4.89
C LYS A 312 17.81 -8.04 5.35
N LEU A 313 16.47 -8.04 5.48
CA LEU A 313 15.69 -6.84 5.73
C LEU A 313 15.41 -6.58 7.21
N ASP A 314 15.42 -7.63 8.02
CA ASP A 314 15.17 -7.57 9.47
C ASP A 314 16.12 -8.49 10.26
N PRO A 315 17.46 -8.24 10.17
CA PRO A 315 18.45 -9.07 10.85
C PRO A 315 18.31 -9.07 12.38
N ASN A 316 17.69 -8.03 12.93
CA ASN A 316 17.48 -7.89 14.38
C ASN A 316 16.13 -8.47 14.85
N ARG A 317 15.28 -8.96 13.93
CA ARG A 317 13.94 -9.49 14.24
C ARG A 317 13.06 -8.48 15.00
N GLU A 318 13.09 -7.20 14.57
CA GLU A 318 12.35 -6.11 15.19
C GLU A 318 10.84 -6.18 14.81
N PRO A 319 9.91 -6.36 15.77
CA PRO A 319 8.48 -6.35 15.44
C PRO A 319 8.07 -5.08 14.70
N GLY A 320 7.33 -5.23 13.59
CA GLY A 320 6.88 -4.11 12.76
C GLY A 320 7.90 -3.63 11.72
N ARG A 321 9.10 -4.20 11.68
CA ARG A 321 10.10 -3.89 10.64
C ARG A 321 9.70 -4.49 9.29
N LEU A 322 9.31 -5.76 9.25
CA LEU A 322 9.04 -6.50 8.02
C LEU A 322 7.57 -6.93 7.93
N THR A 323 6.99 -6.70 6.75
CA THR A 323 5.63 -7.12 6.38
C THR A 323 5.69 -8.00 5.14
N PHE A 324 5.20 -9.22 5.20
CA PHE A 324 4.99 -10.05 4.03
C PHE A 324 3.59 -9.83 3.46
N ILE A 325 3.54 -9.39 2.21
CA ILE A 325 2.31 -9.10 1.48
C ILE A 325 2.07 -10.22 0.48
N THR A 326 1.29 -11.22 0.87
CA THR A 326 1.03 -12.42 0.04
C THR A 326 0.07 -12.09 -1.10
N ARG A 327 0.41 -12.54 -2.31
CA ARG A 327 -0.39 -12.38 -3.53
C ARG A 327 -0.42 -13.66 -4.34
N MET A 328 -0.94 -14.70 -3.72
CA MET A 328 -0.87 -16.08 -4.24
C MET A 328 -1.91 -16.36 -5.33
N GLY A 329 -3.03 -15.64 -5.33
CA GLY A 329 -4.23 -15.95 -6.08
C GLY A 329 -5.12 -16.97 -5.35
N ALA A 330 -6.43 -16.86 -5.51
CA ALA A 330 -7.42 -17.71 -4.84
C ALA A 330 -7.15 -19.21 -4.99
N LYS A 331 -6.67 -19.62 -6.17
CA LYS A 331 -6.40 -21.04 -6.49
C LYS A 331 -5.20 -21.62 -5.76
N ASN A 332 -4.23 -20.77 -5.40
CA ASN A 332 -2.93 -21.21 -4.91
C ASN A 332 -2.72 -20.99 -3.40
N ILE A 333 -3.45 -20.05 -2.79
CA ILE A 333 -3.14 -19.59 -1.44
C ILE A 333 -3.14 -20.70 -0.40
N ARG A 334 -4.11 -21.61 -0.47
CA ARG A 334 -4.25 -22.73 0.48
C ARG A 334 -3.17 -23.81 0.32
N GLU A 335 -2.54 -23.88 -0.86
CA GLU A 335 -1.45 -24.82 -1.15
C GLU A 335 -0.08 -24.21 -0.85
N LYS A 336 0.14 -22.94 -1.24
CA LYS A 336 1.47 -22.34 -1.25
C LYS A 336 1.83 -21.60 0.06
N LEU A 337 0.84 -20.96 0.69
CA LEU A 337 1.12 -20.14 1.87
C LEU A 337 1.51 -20.95 3.14
N PRO A 338 0.94 -22.13 3.42
CA PRO A 338 1.21 -22.85 4.67
C PRO A 338 2.70 -23.09 4.95
N SER A 339 3.45 -23.62 4.00
CA SER A 339 4.88 -23.92 4.19
C SER A 339 5.72 -22.68 4.50
N ILE A 340 5.38 -21.54 3.92
CA ILE A 340 6.09 -20.29 4.18
C ILE A 340 5.79 -19.81 5.61
N VAL A 341 4.52 -19.85 6.04
CA VAL A 341 4.13 -19.45 7.39
C VAL A 341 4.77 -20.37 8.44
N GLU A 342 4.75 -21.69 8.24
CA GLU A 342 5.39 -22.67 9.13
C GLU A 342 6.90 -22.43 9.25
N GLY A 343 7.60 -22.19 8.13
CA GLY A 343 9.03 -21.91 8.14
C GLY A 343 9.37 -20.63 8.89
N VAL A 344 8.61 -19.55 8.67
CA VAL A 344 8.80 -18.28 9.40
C VAL A 344 8.52 -18.40 10.89
N GLN A 345 7.48 -19.18 11.27
CA GLN A 345 7.19 -19.47 12.68
C GLN A 345 8.31 -20.31 13.34
N ALA A 346 8.84 -21.31 12.64
CA ALA A 346 9.93 -22.14 13.12
C ALA A 346 11.21 -21.34 13.39
N GLU A 347 11.47 -20.30 12.60
CA GLU A 347 12.58 -19.34 12.80
C GLU A 347 12.32 -18.36 13.94
N GLY A 348 11.10 -18.29 14.46
CA GLY A 348 10.70 -17.37 15.53
C GLY A 348 10.61 -15.90 15.08
N ALA A 349 10.61 -15.62 13.79
CA ALA A 349 10.51 -14.26 13.27
C ALA A 349 9.08 -13.72 13.40
N LYS A 350 8.98 -12.45 13.84
CA LYS A 350 7.70 -11.74 14.02
C LYS A 350 7.45 -10.79 12.86
N VAL A 351 6.97 -11.34 11.75
CA VAL A 351 6.58 -10.55 10.57
C VAL A 351 5.09 -10.20 10.62
N VAL A 352 4.73 -9.09 10.00
CA VAL A 352 3.33 -8.75 9.74
C VAL A 352 2.86 -9.51 8.50
N TRP A 353 1.81 -10.32 8.63
CA TRP A 353 1.20 -11.02 7.51
C TRP A 353 0.04 -10.22 6.92
N VAL A 354 0.08 -9.97 5.63
CA VAL A 354 -0.95 -9.19 4.89
C VAL A 354 -1.30 -9.94 3.62
N THR A 355 -2.58 -10.01 3.26
CA THR A 355 -2.97 -10.53 1.94
C THR A 355 -3.26 -9.41 0.95
N ASP A 356 -2.74 -9.57 -0.26
CA ASP A 356 -3.08 -8.79 -1.45
C ASP A 356 -3.88 -9.68 -2.40
N PRO A 357 -5.21 -9.70 -2.27
CA PRO A 357 -6.05 -10.57 -3.08
C PRO A 357 -6.29 -10.02 -4.49
N MET A 358 -5.58 -8.93 -4.86
CA MET A 358 -5.78 -8.25 -6.12
C MET A 358 -4.86 -8.80 -7.23
N HIS A 359 -3.54 -8.78 -6.98
CA HIS A 359 -2.55 -9.03 -8.04
C HIS A 359 -2.46 -10.49 -8.50
N GLY A 360 -2.87 -11.44 -7.67
CA GLY A 360 -2.94 -12.88 -8.03
C GLY A 360 -4.20 -13.25 -8.84
N ASN A 361 -5.21 -12.37 -8.91
CA ASN A 361 -6.53 -12.66 -9.49
C ASN A 361 -6.87 -11.77 -10.70
N THR A 362 -5.89 -11.08 -11.27
CA THR A 362 -6.11 -10.27 -12.48
C THR A 362 -6.23 -11.18 -13.72
N ILE A 363 -7.29 -10.99 -14.48
CA ILE A 363 -7.60 -11.69 -15.73
C ILE A 363 -7.82 -10.68 -16.86
N SER A 364 -7.72 -11.15 -18.10
CA SER A 364 -8.16 -10.42 -19.28
C SER A 364 -9.42 -11.07 -19.84
N VAL A 365 -10.41 -10.26 -20.19
CA VAL A 365 -11.66 -10.73 -20.81
C VAL A 365 -11.63 -10.53 -22.32
N PRO A 366 -12.50 -11.21 -23.09
CA PRO A 366 -12.52 -11.10 -24.56
C PRO A 366 -12.67 -9.68 -25.10
N SER A 367 -13.33 -8.78 -24.37
CA SER A 367 -13.45 -7.36 -24.69
C SER A 367 -12.11 -6.58 -24.64
N GLY A 368 -11.03 -7.22 -24.15
CA GLY A 368 -9.68 -6.63 -24.04
C GLY A 368 -9.43 -5.93 -22.72
N TYR A 369 -10.43 -5.76 -21.87
CA TYR A 369 -10.23 -5.19 -20.54
C TYR A 369 -9.52 -6.18 -19.61
N LYS A 370 -8.64 -5.65 -18.76
CA LYS A 370 -8.21 -6.36 -17.57
C LYS A 370 -9.30 -6.21 -16.51
N THR A 371 -9.55 -7.27 -15.76
CA THR A 371 -10.53 -7.23 -14.66
C THR A 371 -10.16 -8.23 -13.57
N ARG A 372 -10.94 -8.27 -12.51
CA ARG A 372 -10.88 -9.26 -11.43
C ARG A 372 -12.30 -9.73 -11.12
N ARG A 373 -12.45 -11.02 -10.87
CA ARG A 373 -13.72 -11.52 -10.31
C ARG A 373 -13.70 -11.23 -8.82
N PHE A 374 -14.67 -10.48 -8.34
CA PHE A 374 -14.74 -10.12 -6.92
C PHE A 374 -14.84 -11.36 -6.02
N ASP A 375 -15.49 -12.42 -6.47
CA ASP A 375 -15.55 -13.70 -5.76
C ASP A 375 -14.16 -14.35 -5.59
N ASP A 376 -13.28 -14.25 -6.59
CA ASP A 376 -11.91 -14.74 -6.47
C ASP A 376 -11.11 -13.89 -5.46
N VAL A 377 -11.34 -12.59 -5.44
CA VAL A 377 -10.75 -11.67 -4.43
C VAL A 377 -11.19 -12.08 -3.03
N LEU A 378 -12.48 -12.31 -2.82
CA LEU A 378 -13.03 -12.77 -1.53
C LEU A 378 -12.53 -14.16 -1.14
N ASP A 379 -12.36 -15.08 -2.10
CA ASP A 379 -11.88 -16.43 -1.82
C ASP A 379 -10.39 -16.44 -1.43
N GLU A 380 -9.55 -15.58 -2.02
CA GLU A 380 -8.15 -15.45 -1.56
C GLU A 380 -8.09 -14.89 -0.13
N VAL A 381 -8.91 -13.89 0.20
CA VAL A 381 -9.02 -13.40 1.58
C VAL A 381 -9.43 -14.53 2.53
N ARG A 382 -10.46 -15.29 2.17
CA ARG A 382 -10.91 -16.45 2.96
C ARG A 382 -9.78 -17.46 3.17
N GLY A 383 -9.10 -17.85 2.10
CA GLY A 383 -7.96 -18.78 2.15
C GLY A 383 -6.83 -18.29 3.05
N PHE A 384 -6.54 -16.99 3.02
CA PHE A 384 -5.57 -16.38 3.92
C PHE A 384 -5.94 -16.56 5.41
N PHE A 385 -7.18 -16.26 5.78
CA PHE A 385 -7.65 -16.45 7.16
C PHE A 385 -7.66 -17.92 7.58
N GLU A 386 -8.10 -18.82 6.69
CA GLU A 386 -8.11 -20.28 6.93
C GLU A 386 -6.71 -20.83 7.21
N VAL A 387 -5.71 -20.44 6.41
CA VAL A 387 -4.31 -20.87 6.60
C VAL A 387 -3.77 -20.38 7.96
N HIS A 388 -3.95 -19.10 8.28
CA HIS A 388 -3.47 -18.54 9.54
C HIS A 388 -4.22 -19.10 10.77
N GLU A 389 -5.50 -19.43 10.64
CA GLU A 389 -6.26 -20.12 11.71
C GLU A 389 -5.72 -21.53 11.92
N ALA A 390 -5.50 -22.29 10.84
CA ALA A 390 -4.99 -23.67 10.92
C ALA A 390 -3.60 -23.76 11.57
N LEU A 391 -2.74 -22.77 11.31
CA LEU A 391 -1.36 -22.74 11.79
C LEU A 391 -1.18 -21.95 13.11
N GLY A 392 -2.26 -21.40 13.67
CA GLY A 392 -2.18 -20.61 14.91
C GLY A 392 -1.41 -19.29 14.77
N SER A 393 -1.21 -18.79 13.55
CA SER A 393 -0.58 -17.50 13.27
C SER A 393 -1.63 -16.39 13.15
N PHE A 394 -1.20 -15.12 13.07
CA PHE A 394 -2.12 -13.99 13.01
C PHE A 394 -2.24 -13.42 11.59
N PRO A 395 -3.45 -13.37 10.99
CA PRO A 395 -3.72 -12.71 9.72
C PRO A 395 -3.75 -11.19 9.94
N GLY A 396 -2.59 -10.54 9.86
CA GLY A 396 -2.36 -9.18 10.34
C GLY A 396 -3.00 -8.09 9.49
N GLY A 397 -3.38 -8.33 8.23
CA GLY A 397 -3.96 -7.25 7.43
C GLY A 397 -4.41 -7.62 6.02
N ILE A 398 -4.97 -6.62 5.35
CA ILE A 398 -5.35 -6.66 3.93
C ILE A 398 -4.72 -5.49 3.16
N HIS A 399 -4.34 -5.74 1.92
CA HIS A 399 -3.77 -4.77 0.98
C HIS A 399 -4.59 -4.80 -0.31
N VAL A 400 -5.37 -3.74 -0.59
CA VAL A 400 -6.31 -3.71 -1.71
C VAL A 400 -6.12 -2.53 -2.64
N GLU A 401 -6.24 -2.76 -3.93
CA GLU A 401 -6.34 -1.70 -4.93
C GLU A 401 -7.80 -1.26 -5.02
N MET A 402 -8.09 -0.02 -4.61
CA MET A 402 -9.44 0.51 -4.50
C MET A 402 -9.51 2.00 -4.78
N THR A 403 -10.69 2.46 -5.10
CA THR A 403 -11.04 3.88 -5.22
C THR A 403 -12.29 4.21 -4.41
N GLY A 404 -12.53 5.50 -4.15
CA GLY A 404 -13.78 5.97 -3.56
C GLY A 404 -14.88 6.22 -4.59
N ASP A 405 -14.61 5.98 -5.88
CA ASP A 405 -15.52 6.18 -6.98
C ASP A 405 -16.29 4.89 -7.32
N ASP A 406 -17.43 5.03 -7.98
CA ASP A 406 -18.26 3.91 -8.45
C ASP A 406 -17.80 3.43 -9.83
N VAL A 407 -16.52 3.02 -9.90
CA VAL A 407 -15.95 2.44 -11.13
C VAL A 407 -16.48 1.03 -11.39
N THR A 408 -16.44 0.59 -12.65
CA THR A 408 -16.90 -0.74 -13.08
C THR A 408 -15.73 -1.63 -13.51
N GLU A 409 -14.60 -1.58 -12.80
CA GLU A 409 -13.35 -2.24 -13.21
C GLU A 409 -13.24 -3.71 -12.77
N CYS A 410 -13.97 -4.13 -11.71
CA CYS A 410 -13.99 -5.50 -11.21
C CYS A 410 -15.38 -6.12 -11.34
N LEU A 411 -15.44 -7.36 -11.82
CA LEU A 411 -16.69 -8.11 -12.03
C LEU A 411 -17.31 -8.57 -10.71
N GLY A 412 -18.64 -8.54 -10.62
CA GLY A 412 -19.40 -9.06 -9.48
C GLY A 412 -19.59 -8.01 -8.38
N GLY A 413 -19.71 -8.49 -7.14
CA GLY A 413 -20.11 -7.66 -5.99
C GLY A 413 -21.63 -7.45 -5.95
N SER A 414 -22.11 -6.71 -4.95
CA SER A 414 -23.55 -6.42 -4.77
C SER A 414 -24.14 -5.63 -5.94
N ASP A 415 -23.33 -4.86 -6.65
CA ASP A 415 -23.74 -4.11 -7.85
C ASP A 415 -23.83 -5.01 -9.09
N ALA A 416 -23.50 -6.30 -8.98
CA ALA A 416 -23.59 -7.33 -10.02
C ALA A 416 -22.93 -6.91 -11.35
N ILE A 417 -21.77 -6.25 -11.29
CA ILE A 417 -21.05 -5.78 -12.47
C ILE A 417 -20.70 -6.97 -13.37
N ASP A 418 -21.17 -6.97 -14.59
CA ASP A 418 -20.88 -7.97 -15.61
C ASP A 418 -19.82 -7.46 -16.63
N GLU A 419 -19.44 -8.31 -17.60
CA GLU A 419 -18.44 -7.96 -18.59
C GLU A 419 -18.88 -6.79 -19.51
N ALA A 420 -20.16 -6.64 -19.78
CA ALA A 420 -20.69 -5.56 -20.61
C ALA A 420 -20.56 -4.20 -19.89
N ALA A 421 -20.79 -4.20 -18.58
CA ALA A 421 -20.69 -2.99 -17.75
C ALA A 421 -19.25 -2.51 -17.50
N LEU A 422 -18.21 -3.30 -17.83
CA LEU A 422 -16.81 -2.85 -17.64
C LEU A 422 -16.52 -1.54 -18.40
N ALA A 423 -17.13 -1.34 -19.56
CA ALA A 423 -16.90 -0.15 -20.38
C ALA A 423 -17.57 1.12 -19.83
N ASP A 424 -18.53 1.00 -18.91
CA ASP A 424 -19.35 2.11 -18.45
C ASP A 424 -18.52 3.13 -17.66
N ARG A 425 -17.61 2.64 -16.80
CA ARG A 425 -16.74 3.49 -16.01
C ARG A 425 -15.41 2.81 -15.65
N TYR A 426 -14.61 2.51 -16.65
CA TYR A 426 -13.25 1.99 -16.47
C TYR A 426 -12.24 3.14 -16.51
N GLU A 427 -11.73 3.56 -15.35
CA GLU A 427 -10.86 4.75 -15.22
C GLU A 427 -9.38 4.40 -14.97
N SER A 428 -9.06 3.15 -14.57
CA SER A 428 -7.69 2.77 -14.26
C SER A 428 -6.80 2.75 -15.51
N LEU A 429 -5.62 3.35 -15.41
CA LEU A 429 -4.60 3.31 -16.47
C LEU A 429 -3.75 2.03 -16.44
N CYS A 430 -3.86 1.22 -15.39
CA CYS A 430 -3.05 0.02 -15.19
C CYS A 430 -3.91 -1.21 -14.89
N ASP A 431 -4.07 -1.55 -13.61
CA ASP A 431 -4.83 -2.72 -13.19
C ASP A 431 -6.17 -2.29 -12.57
N PRO A 432 -7.22 -3.13 -12.67
CA PRO A 432 -8.57 -2.80 -12.20
C PRO A 432 -8.62 -2.65 -10.67
N ARG A 433 -9.44 -1.72 -10.19
CA ARG A 433 -9.63 -1.40 -8.77
C ARG A 433 -11.01 -1.82 -8.30
N LEU A 434 -11.13 -2.13 -7.02
CA LEU A 434 -12.43 -2.21 -6.36
C LEU A 434 -13.08 -0.82 -6.32
N ASN A 435 -14.36 -0.76 -6.59
CA ASN A 435 -15.16 0.45 -6.38
C ASN A 435 -15.48 0.64 -4.89
N HIS A 436 -16.19 1.73 -4.58
CA HIS A 436 -16.60 2.04 -3.20
C HIS A 436 -17.41 0.90 -2.56
N SER A 437 -18.42 0.34 -3.26
CA SER A 437 -19.27 -0.74 -2.77
C SER A 437 -18.49 -2.00 -2.48
N GLN A 438 -17.70 -2.48 -3.43
CA GLN A 438 -16.86 -3.68 -3.28
C GLN A 438 -15.85 -3.53 -2.14
N SER A 439 -15.30 -2.31 -1.95
CA SER A 439 -14.36 -2.02 -0.86
C SER A 439 -15.03 -2.16 0.52
N LEU A 440 -16.27 -1.72 0.67
CA LEU A 440 -17.00 -1.89 1.92
C LEU A 440 -17.44 -3.35 2.12
N GLU A 441 -17.83 -4.04 1.07
CA GLU A 441 -18.19 -5.46 1.15
C GLU A 441 -17.04 -6.32 1.67
N ILE A 442 -15.81 -6.11 1.19
CA ILE A 442 -14.64 -6.84 1.70
C ILE A 442 -14.36 -6.50 3.18
N ALA A 443 -14.56 -5.23 3.59
CA ALA A 443 -14.38 -4.85 4.98
C ALA A 443 -15.40 -5.54 5.91
N PHE A 444 -16.66 -5.63 5.51
CA PHE A 444 -17.68 -6.34 6.28
C PHE A 444 -17.36 -7.84 6.38
N LEU A 445 -16.95 -8.48 5.27
CA LEU A 445 -16.56 -9.88 5.27
C LEU A 445 -15.38 -10.15 6.21
N VAL A 446 -14.32 -9.35 6.12
CA VAL A 446 -13.14 -9.48 6.99
C VAL A 446 -13.51 -9.23 8.45
N SER A 447 -14.40 -8.27 8.72
CA SER A 447 -14.94 -8.02 10.05
C SER A 447 -15.61 -9.27 10.68
N GLU A 448 -16.33 -10.05 9.88
CA GLU A 448 -16.94 -11.30 10.33
C GLU A 448 -15.89 -12.37 10.71
N TYR A 449 -14.81 -12.50 9.90
CA TYR A 449 -13.72 -13.43 10.24
C TYR A 449 -13.01 -13.03 11.54
N LEU A 450 -12.70 -11.75 11.69
CA LEU A 450 -12.04 -11.24 12.90
C LEU A 450 -12.90 -11.42 14.15
N LYS A 451 -14.21 -11.15 14.06
CA LYS A 451 -15.17 -11.37 15.15
C LYS A 451 -15.25 -12.83 15.59
N ASN A 452 -15.30 -13.76 14.63
CA ASN A 452 -15.37 -15.20 14.92
C ASN A 452 -14.10 -15.72 15.60
N ARG A 453 -12.94 -15.16 15.26
CA ARG A 453 -11.66 -15.48 15.88
C ARG A 453 -11.63 -14.98 17.35
N GLY A 454 -12.04 -13.75 17.62
CA GLY A 454 -12.09 -13.17 18.97
C GLY A 454 -13.06 -13.86 19.93
N SER A 455 -14.06 -14.58 19.43
CA SER A 455 -15.01 -15.32 20.24
C SER A 455 -14.53 -16.72 20.66
N ARG A 456 -13.41 -17.20 20.13
CA ARG A 456 -12.83 -18.53 20.44
C ARG A 456 -11.62 -18.48 21.39
N GLY A 457 -11.11 -17.29 21.69
CA GLY A 457 -10.04 -17.02 22.68
C GLY A 457 -10.60 -16.43 23.95
#